data_b20be5f10aed46a13b402cfa04999b63
#
_entry.id   b20be5f10aed46a13b402cfa04999b63
#
_cell.length_a   1.000
_cell.length_b   1.000
_cell.length_c   1.000
_cell.angle_alpha   90.00
_cell.angle_beta   90.00
_cell.angle_gamma   90.00
#
_symmetry.space_group_name_H-M   'P 1'
#
loop_
_entity.id
_entity.type
_entity.pdbx_description
1 polymer ?
#
loop_
_entity_poly.entity_id
_entity_poly.type
_entity_poly.pdbx_seq_one_letter_code
_entity_poly.pdbx_strand_id
1 'polypeptide(L)'
;IIETFREKNLDASAVPGVLVAGHGPFAWGRNAADAVHNAVIMEECAVMAMNTVMINPGIKPIEKELLDRHYLRKHGRNAYYGQ
;
A
#
# COMPACT_ATOMS: atom_id res chain seq x y z
N ILE A 1 -6.91 1.15 14.00
CA ILE A 1 -6.41 0.37 12.85
C ILE A 1 -7.37 -0.76 12.51
N ILE A 2 -7.67 -1.61 13.47
CA ILE A 2 -8.52 -2.80 13.24
C ILE A 2 -9.90 -2.41 12.73
N GLU A 3 -10.54 -1.44 13.35
CA GLU A 3 -11.87 -0.97 12.93
C GLU A 3 -11.85 -0.39 11.51
N THR A 4 -10.85 0.42 11.19
CA THR A 4 -10.71 1.01 9.86
C THR A 4 -10.57 -0.07 8.79
N PHE A 5 -9.75 -1.08 9.05
CA PHE A 5 -9.57 -2.18 8.12
C PHE A 5 -10.85 -2.98 7.93
N ARG A 6 -11.58 -3.19 9.01
CA ARG A 6 -12.87 -3.89 8.96
C ARG A 6 -13.92 -3.11 8.21
N GLU A 7 -14.07 -1.81 8.51
CA GLU A 7 -15.06 -0.94 7.86
C GLU A 7 -14.82 -0.78 6.37
N LYS A 8 -13.55 -0.67 5.99
CA LYS A 8 -13.16 -0.51 4.58
C LYS A 8 -12.93 -1.83 3.86
N ASN A 9 -13.15 -2.93 4.54
CA ASN A 9 -12.96 -4.28 4.00
C ASN A 9 -11.55 -4.46 3.43
N LEU A 10 -10.53 -4.06 4.20
CA LEU A 10 -9.13 -4.16 3.80
C LEU A 10 -8.49 -5.43 4.36
N ASP A 11 -7.70 -6.09 3.54
CA ASP A 11 -6.90 -7.23 3.94
C ASP A 11 -5.53 -6.74 4.40
N ALA A 12 -5.19 -6.97 5.66
CA ALA A 12 -3.93 -6.52 6.25
C ALA A 12 -2.70 -7.11 5.55
N SER A 13 -2.81 -8.28 4.92
CA SER A 13 -1.70 -8.85 4.17
C SER A 13 -1.51 -8.18 2.81
N ALA A 14 -2.59 -7.65 2.23
CA ALA A 14 -2.54 -6.93 0.96
C ALA A 14 -2.21 -5.45 1.16
N VAL A 15 -2.56 -4.91 2.33
CA VAL A 15 -2.31 -3.50 2.69
C VAL A 15 -1.47 -3.51 3.97
N PRO A 16 -0.14 -3.63 3.87
CA PRO A 16 0.73 -3.89 5.02
C PRO A 16 1.20 -2.64 5.76
N GLY A 17 0.41 -1.59 5.77
CA GLY A 17 0.74 -0.37 6.49
C GLY A 17 -0.43 0.58 6.60
N VAL A 18 -0.30 1.55 7.48
CA VAL A 18 -1.34 2.55 7.74
C VAL A 18 -0.73 3.78 8.38
N LEU A 19 -1.35 4.93 8.14
CA LEU A 19 -1.02 6.16 8.86
C LEU A 19 -2.02 6.34 10.00
N VAL A 20 -1.49 6.56 11.20
CA VAL A 20 -2.33 6.80 12.38
C VAL A 20 -2.19 8.26 12.79
N ALA A 21 -3.31 8.97 12.83
CA ALA A 21 -3.33 10.39 13.17
C ALA A 21 -2.67 10.64 14.53
N GLY A 22 -1.77 11.61 14.58
CA GLY A 22 -1.03 11.97 15.78
C GLY A 22 0.10 11.02 16.16
N HIS A 23 0.27 9.92 15.48
CA HIS A 23 1.30 8.92 15.78
C HIS A 23 2.29 8.70 14.65
N GLY A 24 1.81 8.59 13.41
CA GLY A 24 2.66 8.38 12.26
C GLY A 24 2.39 7.07 11.53
N PRO A 25 3.36 6.58 10.76
CA PRO A 25 3.20 5.37 9.98
C PRO A 25 3.38 4.10 10.83
N PHE A 26 2.56 3.10 10.54
CA PHE A 26 2.68 1.75 11.08
C PHE A 26 2.77 0.80 9.91
N ALA A 27 3.73 -0.12 9.96
CA ALA A 27 3.90 -1.13 8.92
C ALA A 27 4.12 -2.49 9.58
N TRP A 28 3.77 -3.54 8.88
CA TRP A 28 3.93 -4.91 9.35
C TRP A 28 4.28 -5.84 8.18
N GLY A 29 4.51 -7.09 8.48
CA GLY A 29 4.82 -8.11 7.51
C GLY A 29 4.87 -9.47 8.17
N ARG A 30 5.26 -10.49 7.40
CA ARG A 30 5.35 -11.87 7.87
C ARG A 30 6.44 -12.06 8.93
N ASN A 31 7.43 -11.17 8.93
CA ASN A 31 8.55 -11.17 9.88
C ASN A 31 9.11 -9.74 9.96
N ALA A 32 10.11 -9.54 10.81
CA ALA A 32 10.70 -8.21 11.02
C ALA A 32 11.33 -7.65 9.74
N ALA A 33 12.03 -8.45 8.96
CA ALA A 33 12.64 -8.00 7.72
C ALA A 33 11.59 -7.53 6.71
N ASP A 34 10.49 -8.26 6.59
CA ASP A 34 9.38 -7.93 5.70
C ASP A 34 8.69 -6.64 6.16
N ALA A 35 8.50 -6.47 7.47
CA ALA A 35 7.91 -5.26 8.03
C ALA A 35 8.76 -4.02 7.72
N VAL A 36 10.08 -4.13 7.86
CA VAL A 36 11.02 -3.05 7.52
C VAL A 36 10.97 -2.74 6.03
N HIS A 37 10.95 -3.75 5.19
CA HIS A 37 10.82 -3.60 3.73
C HIS A 37 9.53 -2.84 3.38
N ASN A 38 8.42 -3.22 3.98
CA ASN A 38 7.13 -2.55 3.75
C ASN A 38 7.14 -1.10 4.26
N ALA A 39 7.83 -0.83 5.37
CA ALA A 39 7.98 0.53 5.88
C ALA A 39 8.77 1.42 4.92
N VAL A 40 9.84 0.89 4.33
CA VAL A 40 10.64 1.62 3.32
C VAL A 40 9.79 1.92 2.10
N ILE A 41 9.07 0.93 1.58
CA ILE A 41 8.19 1.12 0.43
C ILE A 41 7.10 2.15 0.72
N MET A 42 6.52 2.10 1.90
CA MET A 42 5.48 3.04 2.33
C MET A 42 6.00 4.49 2.29
N GLU A 43 7.21 4.71 2.79
CA GLU A 43 7.86 6.03 2.78
C GLU A 43 8.10 6.50 1.35
N GLU A 44 8.65 5.63 0.50
CA GLU A 44 8.91 5.98 -0.91
C GLU A 44 7.61 6.28 -1.66
N CYS A 45 6.58 5.48 -1.44
CA CYS A 45 5.28 5.71 -2.05
C CYS A 45 4.65 7.03 -1.59
N ALA A 46 4.85 7.40 -0.32
CA ALA A 46 4.35 8.67 0.21
C ALA A 46 5.00 9.86 -0.48
N VAL A 47 6.32 9.78 -0.71
CA VAL A 47 7.06 10.83 -1.43
C VAL A 47 6.55 10.95 -2.86
N MET A 48 6.40 9.82 -3.56
CA MET A 48 5.88 9.81 -4.93
C MET A 48 4.45 10.34 -5.01
N ALA A 49 3.61 9.97 -4.05
CA ALA A 49 2.23 10.44 -3.99
C ALA A 49 2.16 11.95 -3.78
N MET A 50 2.99 12.47 -2.87
CA MET A 50 3.07 13.91 -2.63
C MET A 50 3.48 14.66 -3.88
N ASN A 51 4.53 14.18 -4.57
CA ASN A 51 4.98 14.79 -5.82
C ASN A 51 3.90 14.72 -6.90
N THR A 52 3.21 13.61 -7.00
CA THR A 52 2.12 13.41 -7.97
C THR A 52 1.02 14.44 -7.77
N VAL A 53 0.58 14.63 -6.52
CA VAL A 53 -0.47 15.59 -6.18
C VAL A 53 -0.01 17.02 -6.41
N MET A 54 1.27 17.32 -6.18
CA MET A 54 1.83 18.65 -6.46
C MET A 54 1.83 18.96 -7.95
N ILE A 55 2.10 17.95 -8.79
CA ILE A 55 2.11 18.11 -10.25
C ILE A 55 0.69 18.19 -10.80
N ASN A 56 -0.21 17.36 -10.29
CA ASN A 56 -1.60 17.30 -10.73
C ASN A 56 -2.55 17.13 -9.55
N PRO A 57 -3.00 18.24 -8.93
CA PRO A 57 -3.91 18.15 -7.77
C PRO A 57 -5.24 17.46 -8.07
N GLY A 58 -5.61 17.36 -9.34
CA GLY A 58 -6.87 16.70 -9.75
C GLY A 58 -6.72 15.21 -10.01
N ILE A 59 -5.54 14.63 -9.75
CA ILE A 59 -5.32 13.19 -9.98
C ILE A 59 -6.28 12.36 -9.13
N LYS A 60 -6.81 11.30 -9.73
CA LYS A 60 -7.68 10.35 -9.03
C LYS A 60 -6.90 9.07 -8.71
N PRO A 61 -7.32 8.31 -7.70
CA PRO A 61 -6.71 7.00 -7.43
C PRO A 61 -6.79 6.09 -8.65
N ILE A 62 -5.87 5.13 -8.71
CA ILE A 62 -5.87 4.10 -9.75
C ILE A 62 -7.20 3.34 -9.73
N GLU A 63 -7.70 2.95 -10.90
CA GLU A 63 -8.91 2.17 -11.00
C GLU A 63 -8.73 0.80 -10.32
N LYS A 64 -9.78 0.35 -9.64
CA LYS A 64 -9.75 -0.88 -8.88
C LYS A 64 -9.36 -2.09 -9.75
N GLU A 65 -9.89 -2.17 -10.96
CA GLU A 65 -9.56 -3.28 -11.87
C GLU A 65 -8.08 -3.36 -12.18
N LEU A 66 -7.46 -2.21 -12.44
CA LEU A 66 -6.04 -2.14 -12.73
C LEU A 66 -5.20 -2.45 -11.49
N LEU A 67 -5.61 -1.95 -10.34
CA LEU A 67 -4.96 -2.25 -9.07
C LEU A 67 -5.00 -3.75 -8.77
N ASP A 68 -6.16 -4.37 -8.91
CA ASP A 68 -6.33 -5.81 -8.67
C ASP A 68 -5.48 -6.63 -9.64
N ARG A 69 -5.41 -6.23 -10.90
CA ARG A 69 -4.59 -6.90 -11.90
C ARG A 69 -3.11 -6.85 -11.54
N HIS A 70 -2.60 -5.70 -11.13
CA HIS A 70 -1.21 -5.55 -10.70
C HIS A 70 -0.92 -6.36 -9.45
N TYR A 71 -1.81 -6.33 -8.48
CA TYR A 71 -1.67 -7.09 -7.24
C TYR A 71 -1.61 -8.60 -7.54
N LEU A 72 -2.52 -9.11 -8.34
CA LEU A 72 -2.58 -10.54 -8.68
C LEU A 72 -1.38 -10.99 -9.49
N ARG A 73 -0.83 -10.11 -10.32
CA ARG A 73 0.38 -10.40 -11.09
C ARG A 73 1.57 -10.67 -10.19
N LYS A 74 1.67 -9.97 -9.05
CA LYS A 74 2.79 -10.07 -8.12
C LYS A 74 2.53 -11.01 -6.95
N HIS A 75 1.27 -11.21 -6.57
CA HIS A 75 0.91 -11.94 -5.36
C HIS A 75 -0.09 -13.07 -5.60
N GLY A 76 -0.62 -13.19 -6.81
CA GLY A 76 -1.58 -14.21 -7.17
C GLY A 76 -0.93 -15.56 -7.46
N ARG A 77 -1.77 -16.51 -7.87
CA ARG A 77 -1.36 -17.89 -8.14
C ARG A 77 -0.26 -18.00 -9.21
N ASN A 78 -0.33 -17.14 -10.24
CA ASN A 78 0.65 -17.13 -11.32
C ASN A 78 1.55 -15.89 -11.22
N ALA A 79 1.89 -15.51 -9.99
CA ALA A 79 2.67 -14.31 -9.72
C ALA A 79 4.07 -14.38 -10.34
N TYR A 80 4.54 -13.24 -10.84
CA TYR A 80 5.90 -13.07 -11.32
C TYR A 80 6.35 -11.64 -11.09
N TYR A 81 7.65 -11.45 -10.91
CA TYR A 81 8.22 -10.14 -10.65
C TYR A 81 8.93 -9.61 -11.90
N GLY A 82 9.17 -8.30 -11.92
CA GLY A 82 9.89 -7.65 -13.01
C GLY A 82 9.01 -7.21 -14.17
N GLN A 83 7.73 -7.18 -13.97
CA GLN A 83 6.78 -6.79 -15.01
C GLN A 83 6.07 -5.49 -14.69
#